data_803ee521526c0747549b76c0640e23d1
#
_entry.id   803ee521526c0747549b76c0640e23d1
#
_cell.length_a   1.000
_cell.length_b   1.000
_cell.length_c   1.000
_cell.angle_alpha   90.00
_cell.angle_beta   90.00
_cell.angle_gamma   90.00
#
_symmetry.space_group_name_H-M   'P 1'
#
loop_
_entity.id
_entity.type
_entity.pdbx_description
1 polymer ?
#
loop_
_entity_poly.entity_id
_entity_poly.type
_entity_poly.pdbx_seq_one_letter_code
_entity_poly.pdbx_strand_id
1 'polypeptide(L)'
;MTETTILHRPPTRLSRVDEGAVCRLLQDVVGACFAVPPEQMRAGSRGRAPAAFARQVAMYLTHVVFGLNYSAAGRMFRRDRTTVAHACRVVEDRRDNPRTDALLQALEDVLGAFTRTQVRR
;
A
#
# COMPACT_ATOMS: atom_id res chain seq x y z
N MET A 1 -1.53 -10.18 25.24
CA MET A 1 -1.63 -10.01 24.82
C MET A 1 -1.66 -9.59 24.19
N THR A 2 -1.84 -9.59 24.12
CA THR A 2 -2.11 -9.28 23.51
C THR A 2 -2.02 -8.77 22.84
N GLU A 3 -2.19 -8.89 22.75
CA GLU A 3 -2.38 -8.52 22.17
C GLU A 3 -2.44 -7.96 21.53
N THR A 4 -2.72 -8.09 21.49
CA THR A 4 -3.07 -7.59 20.75
C THR A 4 -2.94 -6.64 20.48
N THR A 5 -2.99 -6.76 20.85
CA THR A 5 -3.13 -5.85 20.57
C THR A 5 -2.45 -5.16 20.23
N ILE A 6 -2.19 -5.37 20.21
CA ILE A 6 -1.77 -4.80 19.73
C ILE A 6 -1.48 -4.41 19.17
N LEU A 7 -1.65 -4.69 18.93
CA LEU A 7 -1.62 -4.36 18.32
C LEU A 7 -1.65 -3.66 17.63
N HIS A 8 -1.88 -3.41 17.39
CA HIS A 8 -2.09 -2.69 16.66
C HIS A 8 -1.70 -1.55 16.63
N ARG A 9 -1.26 -1.22 16.77
CA ARG A 9 -0.99 -0.30 16.92
C ARG A 9 -0.54 0.26 16.07
N PRO A 10 -0.60 0.85 15.87
CA PRO A 10 -0.46 1.58 14.92
C PRO A 10 0.75 1.96 14.62
N PRO A 11 1.02 1.70 13.87
CA PRO A 11 2.18 1.95 13.48
C PRO A 11 2.51 3.21 13.47
N THR A 12 2.16 3.41 13.50
CA THR A 12 2.27 4.26 13.42
C THR A 12 2.61 5.28 13.76
N ARG A 13 2.40 5.69 14.01
CA ARG A 13 2.83 6.74 14.33
C ARG A 13 3.54 7.36 13.32
N LEU A 14 3.40 7.20 12.08
CA LEU A 14 4.00 7.98 11.05
C LEU A 14 3.57 9.42 11.18
N SER A 15 4.52 10.32 11.19
CA SER A 15 4.22 11.74 11.18
C SER A 15 3.72 12.11 9.78
N ARG A 16 3.22 13.32 9.64
CA ARG A 16 2.78 13.78 8.35
C ARG A 16 3.87 13.82 7.33
N VAL A 17 5.08 14.14 7.75
CA VAL A 17 6.22 14.14 6.85
C VAL A 17 6.48 12.72 6.37
N ASP A 18 6.39 11.79 7.30
CA ASP A 18 6.65 10.40 6.98
C ASP A 18 5.60 9.85 6.03
N GLU A 19 4.36 10.30 6.16
CA GLU A 19 3.31 9.81 5.28
C GLU A 19 3.59 10.15 3.83
N GLY A 20 4.06 11.34 3.56
CA GLY A 20 4.39 11.71 2.20
C GLY A 20 5.54 10.89 1.65
N ALA A 21 6.55 10.68 2.47
CA ALA A 21 7.69 9.87 2.06
C ALA A 21 7.27 8.43 1.82
N VAL A 22 6.43 7.90 2.68
CA VAL A 22 5.94 6.53 2.54
C VAL A 22 5.12 6.39 1.26
N CYS A 23 4.27 7.36 0.98
CA CYS A 23 3.47 7.33 -0.22
C CYS A 23 4.35 7.27 -1.47
N ARG A 24 5.36 8.12 -1.54
CA ARG A 24 6.27 8.11 -2.68
C ARG A 24 7.04 6.81 -2.77
N LEU A 25 7.52 6.31 -1.64
CA LEU A 25 8.23 5.04 -1.63
C LEU A 25 7.36 3.91 -2.17
N LEU A 26 6.12 3.84 -1.69
CA LEU A 26 5.20 2.81 -2.14
C LEU A 26 4.95 2.91 -3.64
N GLN A 27 4.71 4.12 -4.12
CA GLN A 27 4.47 4.30 -5.54
C GLN A 27 5.68 3.90 -6.36
N ASP A 28 6.87 4.26 -5.91
CA ASP A 28 8.08 3.94 -6.65
C ASP A 28 8.39 2.45 -6.63
N VAL A 29 8.27 1.81 -5.47
CA VAL A 29 8.55 0.39 -5.35
C VAL A 29 7.54 -0.43 -6.14
N VAL A 30 6.26 -0.13 -5.97
CA VAL A 30 5.23 -0.87 -6.67
C VAL A 30 5.32 -0.62 -8.17
N GLY A 31 5.54 0.63 -8.55
CA GLY A 31 5.70 0.95 -9.96
C GLY A 31 6.83 0.18 -10.60
N ALA A 32 7.96 0.08 -9.89
CA ALA A 32 9.09 -0.68 -10.42
C ALA A 32 8.74 -2.16 -10.58
N CYS A 33 8.03 -2.72 -9.61
CA CYS A 33 7.66 -4.13 -9.66
C CYS A 33 6.70 -4.45 -10.81
N PHE A 34 5.86 -3.50 -11.15
CA PHE A 34 4.87 -3.70 -12.21
C PHE A 34 5.25 -3.02 -13.51
N ALA A 35 6.46 -2.48 -13.58
CA ALA A 35 6.97 -1.78 -14.76
C ALA A 35 6.06 -0.62 -15.16
N VAL A 36 5.60 0.15 -14.19
CA VAL A 36 4.75 1.31 -14.40
C VAL A 36 5.56 2.55 -14.04
N PRO A 37 5.68 3.50 -14.99
CA PRO A 37 6.48 4.70 -14.72
C PRO A 37 5.90 5.53 -13.58
N PRO A 38 6.76 6.30 -12.89
CA PRO A 38 6.29 7.09 -11.75
C PRO A 38 5.15 8.04 -12.07
N GLU A 39 5.19 8.66 -13.24
CA GLU A 39 4.12 9.60 -13.57
C GLU A 39 2.78 8.90 -13.74
N GLN A 40 2.79 7.65 -14.18
CA GLN A 40 1.56 6.89 -14.27
C GLN A 40 1.07 6.39 -12.92
N MET A 41 2.01 6.13 -12.02
CA MET A 41 1.62 5.78 -10.66
C MET A 41 0.91 6.92 -9.97
N ARG A 42 1.29 8.14 -10.29
CA ARG A 42 0.70 9.32 -9.66
C ARG A 42 -0.46 9.91 -10.44
N ALA A 43 -0.73 9.39 -11.62
CA ALA A 43 -1.84 9.89 -12.43
C ALA A 43 -3.17 9.59 -11.77
N GLY A 44 -4.19 10.23 -12.26
CA GLY A 44 -5.53 9.99 -11.75
C GLY A 44 -6.03 8.61 -12.09
N SER A 45 -7.33 8.48 -12.21
CA SER A 45 -7.94 7.17 -12.40
C SER A 45 -7.80 6.66 -13.83
N ARG A 46 -7.29 7.49 -14.73
CA ARG A 46 -7.16 7.06 -16.08
C ARG A 46 -5.86 6.37 -16.32
N GLY A 47 -5.75 5.67 -17.39
CA GLY A 47 -4.53 5.03 -17.75
C GLY A 47 -4.75 3.58 -18.07
N ARG A 48 -3.67 2.91 -18.44
CA ARG A 48 -3.76 1.52 -18.83
C ARG A 48 -4.04 0.64 -17.65
N ALA A 49 -4.63 -0.51 -17.92
CA ALA A 49 -4.99 -1.45 -16.88
C ALA A 49 -3.82 -1.82 -15.96
N PRO A 50 -2.60 -2.06 -16.49
CA PRO A 50 -1.49 -2.37 -15.58
C PRO A 50 -1.19 -1.25 -14.59
N ALA A 51 -1.28 0.01 -15.03
CA ALA A 51 -1.04 1.12 -14.12
C ALA A 51 -2.15 1.20 -13.08
N ALA A 52 -3.39 0.96 -13.49
CA ALA A 52 -4.50 0.99 -12.56
C ALA A 52 -4.32 -0.07 -11.47
N PHE A 53 -3.93 -1.28 -11.85
CA PHE A 53 -3.72 -2.33 -10.85
C PHE A 53 -2.55 -2.00 -9.94
N ALA A 54 -1.46 -1.46 -10.50
CA ALA A 54 -0.31 -1.09 -9.67
C ALA A 54 -0.71 -0.05 -8.62
N ARG A 55 -1.53 0.93 -9.00
CA ARG A 55 -2.01 1.93 -8.04
C ARG A 55 -2.88 1.29 -6.97
N GLN A 56 -3.71 0.32 -7.36
CA GLN A 56 -4.52 -0.39 -6.39
C GLN A 56 -3.66 -1.19 -5.41
N VAL A 57 -2.58 -1.78 -5.90
CA VAL A 57 -1.65 -2.50 -5.02
C VAL A 57 -1.01 -1.54 -4.02
N ALA A 58 -0.64 -0.34 -4.46
CA ALA A 58 -0.05 0.63 -3.54
C ALA A 58 -1.02 0.99 -2.41
N MET A 59 -2.30 1.20 -2.74
CA MET A 59 -3.31 1.49 -1.73
C MET A 59 -3.52 0.29 -0.80
N TYR A 60 -3.55 -0.90 -1.36
CA TYR A 60 -3.71 -2.13 -0.59
C TYR A 60 -2.56 -2.28 0.43
N LEU A 61 -1.33 -2.06 -0.01
CA LEU A 61 -0.18 -2.21 0.88
C LEU A 61 -0.18 -1.15 1.98
N THR A 62 -0.66 0.05 1.66
CA THR A 62 -0.79 1.07 2.69
C THR A 62 -1.73 0.59 3.80
N HIS A 63 -2.78 -0.09 3.43
CA HIS A 63 -3.75 -0.58 4.39
C HIS A 63 -3.19 -1.79 5.16
N VAL A 64 -2.67 -2.80 4.46
CA VAL A 64 -2.34 -4.06 5.13
C VAL A 64 -0.97 -4.04 5.78
N VAL A 65 -0.01 -3.27 5.27
CA VAL A 65 1.33 -3.25 5.85
C VAL A 65 1.49 -2.10 6.82
N PHE A 66 1.03 -0.92 6.43
CA PHE A 66 1.22 0.27 7.26
C PHE A 66 0.07 0.52 8.21
N GLY A 67 -0.98 -0.27 8.11
CA GLY A 67 -2.05 -0.23 9.10
C GLY A 67 -2.98 0.97 9.01
N LEU A 68 -2.95 1.70 7.91
CA LEU A 68 -3.84 2.84 7.76
C LEU A 68 -5.25 2.36 7.40
N ASN A 69 -6.26 2.96 8.02
CA ASN A 69 -7.61 2.62 7.62
C ASN A 69 -7.90 3.22 6.25
N TYR A 70 -9.05 2.89 5.69
CA TYR A 70 -9.38 3.31 4.33
C TYR A 70 -9.38 4.82 4.18
N SER A 71 -9.87 5.53 5.19
CA SER A 71 -9.93 7.00 5.11
C SER A 71 -8.53 7.60 5.10
N ALA A 72 -7.65 7.10 5.97
CA ALA A 72 -6.29 7.61 6.04
C ALA A 72 -5.51 7.28 4.76
N ALA A 73 -5.66 6.06 4.26
CA ALA A 73 -5.02 5.69 3.01
C ALA A 73 -5.56 6.54 1.86
N GLY A 74 -6.86 6.81 1.89
CA GLY A 74 -7.46 7.65 0.87
C GLY A 74 -6.87 9.05 0.86
N ARG A 75 -6.70 9.63 2.04
CA ARG A 75 -6.08 10.96 2.11
C ARG A 75 -4.66 10.95 1.55
N MET A 76 -3.93 9.88 1.84
CA MET A 76 -2.55 9.76 1.35
C MET A 76 -2.49 9.73 -0.18
N PHE A 77 -3.43 9.05 -0.82
CA PHE A 77 -3.45 8.91 -2.27
C PHE A 77 -4.43 9.87 -2.94
N ARG A 78 -5.09 10.71 -2.18
CA ARG A 78 -6.10 11.66 -2.68
C ARG A 78 -7.25 10.94 -3.35
N ARG A 79 -7.75 9.92 -2.68
CA ARG A 79 -8.88 9.14 -3.16
C ARG A 79 -9.89 8.98 -2.05
N ASP A 80 -11.11 8.65 -2.42
CA ASP A 80 -12.14 8.33 -1.45
C ASP A 80 -11.81 7.06 -0.72
N ARG A 81 -12.32 6.94 0.49
CA ARG A 81 -12.21 5.70 1.24
C ARG A 81 -12.82 4.54 0.47
N THR A 82 -13.88 4.79 -0.29
CA THR A 82 -14.50 3.72 -1.07
C THR A 82 -13.61 3.24 -2.20
N THR A 83 -12.83 4.15 -2.78
CA THR A 83 -11.87 3.76 -3.81
C THR A 83 -10.79 2.86 -3.21
N VAL A 84 -10.34 3.17 -2.00
CA VAL A 84 -9.34 2.34 -1.34
C VAL A 84 -9.93 0.97 -0.99
N ALA A 85 -11.15 0.95 -0.46
CA ALA A 85 -11.78 -0.32 -0.13
C ALA A 85 -11.95 -1.18 -1.37
N HIS A 86 -12.34 -0.57 -2.47
CA HIS A 86 -12.47 -1.28 -3.74
C HIS A 86 -11.12 -1.82 -4.21
N ALA A 87 -10.08 -1.00 -4.10
CA ALA A 87 -8.75 -1.43 -4.49
C ALA A 87 -8.31 -2.65 -3.69
N CYS A 88 -8.55 -2.63 -2.39
CA CYS A 88 -8.18 -3.76 -1.55
C CYS A 88 -8.91 -5.03 -1.98
N ARG A 89 -10.18 -4.90 -2.31
CA ARG A 89 -10.97 -6.05 -2.74
C ARG A 89 -10.45 -6.60 -4.07
N VAL A 90 -10.13 -5.71 -5.00
CA VAL A 90 -9.59 -6.14 -6.29
C VAL A 90 -8.28 -6.88 -6.11
N VAL A 91 -7.41 -6.34 -5.27
CA VAL A 91 -6.10 -6.96 -5.05
C VAL A 91 -6.27 -8.33 -4.39
N GLU A 92 -7.12 -8.41 -3.39
CA GLU A 92 -7.35 -9.70 -2.73
C GLU A 92 -7.87 -10.74 -3.70
N ASP A 93 -8.77 -10.36 -4.58
CA ASP A 93 -9.30 -11.29 -5.58
C ASP A 93 -8.20 -11.77 -6.52
N ARG A 94 -7.26 -10.88 -6.86
CA ARG A 94 -6.18 -11.24 -7.76
C ARG A 94 -5.17 -12.16 -7.11
N ARG A 95 -5.20 -12.29 -5.80
CA ARG A 95 -4.28 -13.18 -5.11
C ARG A 95 -4.59 -14.65 -5.33
N ASP A 96 -5.72 -14.94 -5.94
CA ASP A 96 -5.99 -16.32 -6.39
C ASP A 96 -4.98 -16.77 -7.44
N ASN A 97 -4.37 -15.83 -8.14
CA ASN A 97 -3.31 -16.15 -9.09
C ASN A 97 -2.01 -16.32 -8.31
N PRO A 98 -1.36 -17.49 -8.39
CA PRO A 98 -0.16 -17.77 -7.58
C PRO A 98 0.99 -16.81 -7.82
N ARG A 99 1.17 -16.34 -9.04
CA ARG A 99 2.26 -15.39 -9.31
C ARG A 99 1.99 -14.05 -8.68
N THR A 100 0.75 -13.59 -8.78
CA THR A 100 0.36 -12.34 -8.16
C THR A 100 0.50 -12.44 -6.65
N ASP A 101 0.04 -13.55 -6.09
CA ASP A 101 0.13 -13.73 -4.65
C ASP A 101 1.57 -13.75 -4.17
N ALA A 102 2.46 -14.42 -4.91
CA ALA A 102 3.87 -14.47 -4.53
C ALA A 102 4.50 -13.09 -4.58
N LEU A 103 4.18 -12.30 -5.58
CA LEU A 103 4.71 -10.94 -5.67
C LEU A 103 4.21 -10.08 -4.54
N LEU A 104 2.93 -10.16 -4.24
CA LEU A 104 2.36 -9.37 -3.15
C LEU A 104 2.95 -9.78 -1.81
N GLN A 105 3.15 -11.08 -1.61
CA GLN A 105 3.76 -11.55 -0.38
C GLN A 105 5.18 -11.01 -0.24
N ALA A 106 5.94 -11.02 -1.32
CA ALA A 106 7.30 -10.48 -1.29
C ALA A 106 7.29 -8.99 -0.95
N LEU A 107 6.37 -8.25 -1.54
CA LEU A 107 6.25 -6.81 -1.24
C LEU A 107 5.88 -6.59 0.21
N GLU A 108 4.95 -7.38 0.72
CA GLU A 108 4.55 -7.26 2.12
C GLU A 108 5.72 -7.56 3.05
N ASP A 109 6.51 -8.57 2.71
CA ASP A 109 7.65 -8.93 3.55
C ASP A 109 8.70 -7.82 3.59
N VAL A 110 9.02 -7.27 2.43
CA VAL A 110 10.03 -6.22 2.35
C VAL A 110 9.54 -4.96 3.05
N LEU A 111 8.31 -4.55 2.77
CA LEU A 111 7.78 -3.33 3.36
C LEU A 111 7.52 -3.50 4.84
N GLY A 112 7.12 -4.69 5.25
CA GLY A 112 6.94 -4.99 6.67
C GLY A 112 8.24 -4.88 7.43
N ALA A 113 9.33 -5.39 6.85
CA ALA A 113 10.63 -5.27 7.47
C ALA A 113 11.04 -3.81 7.60
N PHE A 114 10.81 -3.02 6.55
CA PHE A 114 11.08 -1.59 6.58
C PHE A 114 10.31 -0.91 7.71
N THR A 115 9.04 -1.23 7.83
CA THR A 115 8.18 -0.63 8.84
C THR A 115 8.69 -0.97 10.24
N ARG A 116 9.06 -2.20 10.46
CA ARG A 116 9.57 -2.62 11.77
C ARG A 116 10.85 -1.89 12.10
N THR A 117 11.71 -1.68 11.11
CA THR A 117 12.94 -0.95 11.32
C THR A 117 12.66 0.48 11.75
N GLN A 118 11.69 1.14 11.10
CA GLN A 118 11.34 2.49 11.45
C GLN A 118 10.76 2.59 12.85
N VAL A 119 9.94 1.63 13.20
CA VAL A 119 9.28 1.65 14.49
C VAL A 119 10.26 1.45 15.63
N ARG A 120 11.30 0.69 15.39
CA ARG A 120 12.28 0.42 16.44
C ARG A 120 13.15 1.61 16.79
N ARG A 121 13.12 2.64 15.99
CA ARG A 121 13.88 3.83 16.32
C ARG A 121 13.12 4.69 17.28
#